data_db4b5d42ab672bd5fa6552ab35828b6e
#
_entry.id   db4b5d42ab672bd5fa6552ab35828b6e
#
_cell.length_a   1.000
_cell.length_b   1.000
_cell.length_c   1.000
_cell.angle_alpha   90.00
_cell.angle_beta   90.00
_cell.angle_gamma   90.00
#
_symmetry.space_group_name_H-M   'P 1'
#
loop_
_entity.id
_entity.type
_entity.pdbx_description
1 polymer ?
#
loop_
_entity_poly.entity_id
_entity_poly.type
_entity_poly.pdbx_seq_one_letter_code
_entity_poly.pdbx_strand_id
1 'polypeptide(L)'
;SRFIEDLKDLNIKDDKNFTELDSKIDRSSRFDDNELPTNFSSVKSYLTCPFMYKLQNIYGYNAAVPELFGFGQTTHTILEKLHQKYKDRIPTEKEIYDIVESTFMLKHVFPSKDPENNPGSYERAKNLVHKIMKEYVQMYSEDFCRIRQDEASFELLVDETLITGSIDLLLKEDESKNISEAEVIDFKSMEVPDNIKEFDWREMALQVQLYSRAAKQVIGENVKTGYVHTLKNNKRVPVPVDESSICNAIDIIKWAVKGILAEDFPMRACKTNCKKCDYKALCRQEREQFKRKDKPPVIYTPTGEKYVAAFDEECEEF
;
A
#
# COMPACT_ATOMS: atom_id res chain seq x y z
N SER A 1 1.88 33.23 -20.90
CA SER A 1 0.79 32.27 -20.82
C SER A 1 -0.48 33.02 -20.46
N ARG A 2 -1.63 32.58 -20.95
CA ARG A 2 -2.94 33.21 -20.75
C ARG A 2 -3.24 33.48 -19.26
N PHE A 3 -2.76 32.62 -18.39
CA PHE A 3 -2.87 32.72 -16.93
C PHE A 3 -2.18 33.98 -16.35
N ILE A 4 -1.09 34.43 -16.96
CA ILE A 4 -0.36 35.67 -16.51
C ILE A 4 -1.06 36.93 -17.03
N GLU A 5 -1.76 36.86 -18.18
CA GLU A 5 -2.56 37.95 -18.70
C GLU A 5 -3.82 38.19 -17.88
N ASP A 6 -4.48 37.12 -17.45
CA ASP A 6 -5.66 37.18 -16.58
C ASP A 6 -5.36 37.74 -15.17
N LEU A 7 -4.10 37.64 -14.71
CA LEU A 7 -3.65 38.21 -13.44
C LEU A 7 -3.39 39.72 -13.50
N LYS A 8 -3.21 40.31 -14.69
CA LYS A 8 -2.95 41.76 -14.84
C LYS A 8 -4.17 42.63 -14.56
N ASP A 9 -5.35 42.06 -14.70
CA ASP A 9 -6.62 42.76 -14.41
C ASP A 9 -7.02 42.68 -12.93
N LEU A 10 -6.35 41.85 -12.14
CA LEU A 10 -6.45 41.86 -10.69
C LEU A 10 -5.52 42.99 -10.18
N ASN A 11 -6.11 44.02 -9.59
CA ASN A 11 -5.41 45.14 -8.95
C ASN A 11 -4.65 44.61 -7.71
N ILE A 12 -3.63 43.79 -7.94
CA ILE A 12 -2.73 43.28 -6.91
C ILE A 12 -1.85 44.50 -6.56
N LYS A 13 -2.21 45.19 -5.49
CA LYS A 13 -1.33 46.18 -4.89
C LYS A 13 -0.05 45.45 -4.54
N ASP A 14 1.07 45.93 -5.09
CA ASP A 14 2.40 45.54 -4.64
C ASP A 14 2.51 45.88 -3.16
N ASP A 15 2.23 44.91 -2.32
CA ASP A 15 2.44 45.05 -0.89
C ASP A 15 3.94 44.86 -0.64
N LYS A 16 4.63 46.01 -0.69
CA LYS A 16 6.07 46.11 -0.42
C LYS A 16 6.44 45.70 1.01
N ASN A 17 5.47 45.32 1.81
CA ASN A 17 5.63 44.80 3.16
C ASN A 17 5.47 43.26 3.23
N PHE A 18 5.84 42.56 2.15
CA PHE A 18 6.16 41.14 2.31
C PHE A 18 7.45 41.07 3.15
N THR A 19 7.31 41.28 4.46
CA THR A 19 8.30 40.76 5.39
C THR A 19 8.33 39.25 5.09
N GLU A 20 9.53 38.74 4.77
CA GLU A 20 9.76 37.31 4.76
C GLU A 20 8.99 36.75 5.96
N LEU A 21 7.89 36.05 5.68
CA LEU A 21 7.27 35.21 6.67
C LEU A 21 8.40 34.31 7.09
N ASP A 22 8.90 34.58 8.29
CA ASP A 22 9.89 33.75 8.94
C ASP A 22 9.30 32.36 8.93
N SER A 23 9.68 31.57 7.94
CA SER A 23 9.13 30.25 7.71
C SER A 23 9.69 29.21 8.70
N LYS A 24 10.11 29.69 9.84
CA LYS A 24 10.17 28.89 11.04
C LYS A 24 8.74 28.65 11.51
N ILE A 25 8.01 27.85 10.72
CA ILE A 25 6.96 27.04 11.31
C ILE A 25 7.68 26.22 12.37
N ASP A 26 7.51 26.66 13.61
CA ASP A 26 7.99 25.90 14.75
C ASP A 26 7.27 24.56 14.74
N ARG A 27 7.88 23.55 14.11
CA ARG A 27 7.37 22.18 14.07
C ARG A 27 7.56 21.49 15.41
N SER A 28 8.32 22.09 16.33
CA SER A 28 8.67 21.54 17.63
C SER A 28 7.49 21.39 18.60
N SER A 29 6.35 21.98 18.30
CA SER A 29 5.21 22.01 19.22
C SER A 29 4.12 20.95 18.99
N ARG A 30 4.25 20.08 17.99
CA ARG A 30 3.16 19.12 17.65
C ARG A 30 3.47 17.67 17.92
N PHE A 31 4.73 17.26 17.96
CA PHE A 31 5.14 15.90 18.27
C PHE A 31 6.46 15.98 19.05
N ASP A 32 6.63 15.08 20.00
CA ASP A 32 7.96 14.84 20.56
C ASP A 32 8.90 14.53 19.38
N ASP A 33 10.06 15.15 19.27
CA ASP A 33 10.96 15.10 18.10
C ASP A 33 11.33 13.67 17.67
N ASN A 34 10.95 12.67 18.46
CA ASN A 34 11.20 11.27 18.23
C ASN A 34 9.97 10.47 17.80
N GLU A 35 8.76 11.04 17.80
CA GLU A 35 7.54 10.32 17.40
C GLU A 35 7.10 10.72 15.99
N LEU A 36 7.34 9.85 15.02
CA LEU A 36 6.83 9.99 13.67
C LEU A 36 5.60 9.09 13.47
N PRO A 37 4.37 9.61 13.54
CA PRO A 37 3.21 8.83 13.12
C PRO A 37 3.33 8.56 11.62
N THR A 38 3.41 7.29 11.27
CA THR A 38 3.57 6.88 9.87
C THR A 38 2.68 5.69 9.54
N ASN A 39 2.60 5.34 8.29
CA ASN A 39 1.91 4.15 7.83
C ASN A 39 2.81 3.32 6.91
N PHE A 40 2.41 2.08 6.64
CA PHE A 40 3.20 1.19 5.79
C PHE A 40 3.48 1.78 4.40
N SER A 41 2.51 2.49 3.80
CA SER A 41 2.69 3.10 2.47
C SER A 41 3.80 4.15 2.45
N SER A 42 3.92 4.94 3.50
CA SER A 42 4.99 5.91 3.67
C SER A 42 6.35 5.23 3.85
N VAL A 43 6.43 4.21 4.69
CA VAL A 43 7.64 3.39 4.86
C VAL A 43 8.04 2.74 3.53
N LYS A 44 7.09 2.15 2.82
CA LYS A 44 7.30 1.56 1.50
C LYS A 44 7.84 2.58 0.50
N SER A 45 7.30 3.79 0.47
CA SER A 45 7.77 4.88 -0.39
C SER A 45 9.24 5.20 -0.12
N TYR A 46 9.63 5.28 1.16
CA TYR A 46 11.02 5.49 1.57
C TYR A 46 11.90 4.31 1.15
N LEU A 47 11.44 3.08 1.36
CA LEU A 47 12.15 1.87 0.96
C LEU A 47 12.34 1.79 -0.56
N THR A 48 11.39 2.22 -1.35
CA THR A 48 11.51 2.27 -2.81
C THR A 48 12.53 3.32 -3.25
N CYS A 49 12.41 4.55 -2.75
CA CYS A 49 13.35 5.62 -2.99
C CYS A 49 13.17 6.73 -1.94
N PRO A 50 14.14 6.98 -1.06
CA PRO A 50 14.05 8.04 -0.04
C PRO A 50 13.72 9.42 -0.62
N PHE A 51 14.25 9.76 -1.79
CA PHE A 51 13.93 11.02 -2.45
C PHE A 51 12.47 11.06 -2.96
N MET A 52 11.92 9.94 -3.43
CA MET A 52 10.50 9.83 -3.77
C MET A 52 9.63 10.07 -2.53
N TYR A 53 9.99 9.48 -1.39
CA TYR A 53 9.33 9.74 -0.11
C TYR A 53 9.32 11.25 0.22
N LYS A 54 10.47 11.92 0.09
CA LYS A 54 10.58 13.38 0.33
C LYS A 54 9.62 14.16 -0.55
N LEU A 55 9.55 13.83 -1.85
CA LEU A 55 8.65 14.50 -2.78
C LEU A 55 7.18 14.29 -2.41
N GLN A 56 6.82 13.07 -2.06
CA GLN A 56 5.42 12.70 -1.75
C GLN A 56 4.99 13.19 -0.37
N ASN A 57 5.76 12.87 0.66
CA ASN A 57 5.31 13.00 2.04
C ASN A 57 5.72 14.31 2.71
N ILE A 58 6.84 14.91 2.27
CA ILE A 58 7.32 16.17 2.83
C ILE A 58 6.88 17.35 1.96
N TYR A 59 7.06 17.26 0.65
CA TYR A 59 6.72 18.36 -0.27
C TYR A 59 5.28 18.28 -0.80
N GLY A 60 4.57 17.15 -0.56
CA GLY A 60 3.17 17.00 -0.96
C GLY A 60 2.94 16.93 -2.47
N TYR A 61 3.95 16.54 -3.25
CA TYR A 61 3.77 16.35 -4.69
C TYR A 61 2.93 15.09 -4.95
N ASN A 62 1.80 15.25 -5.61
CA ASN A 62 0.96 14.15 -6.02
C ASN A 62 1.42 13.57 -7.37
N ALA A 63 1.40 12.25 -7.46
CA ALA A 63 1.62 11.55 -8.73
C ALA A 63 0.47 11.84 -9.72
N ALA A 64 0.73 11.64 -11.01
CA ALA A 64 -0.32 11.69 -12.02
C ALA A 64 -1.42 10.68 -11.70
N VAL A 65 -2.67 11.11 -11.80
CA VAL A 65 -3.84 10.26 -11.54
C VAL A 65 -4.08 9.35 -12.74
N PRO A 66 -3.93 8.02 -12.60
CA PRO A 66 -4.23 7.08 -13.70
C PRO A 66 -5.73 7.03 -13.98
N GLU A 67 -6.12 6.62 -15.19
CA GLU A 67 -7.51 6.55 -15.63
C GLU A 67 -8.40 5.76 -14.66
N LEU A 68 -7.93 4.61 -14.20
CA LEU A 68 -8.65 3.76 -13.24
C LEU A 68 -8.24 4.01 -11.78
N PHE A 69 -7.95 5.26 -11.44
CA PHE A 69 -7.62 5.63 -10.07
C PHE A 69 -8.75 5.27 -9.10
N GLY A 70 -8.39 4.60 -8.02
CA GLY A 70 -9.35 4.13 -7.02
C GLY A 70 -9.92 2.73 -7.30
N PHE A 71 -9.58 2.08 -8.41
CA PHE A 71 -10.03 0.71 -8.72
C PHE A 71 -9.68 -0.27 -7.58
N GLY A 72 -8.44 -0.26 -7.12
CA GLY A 72 -8.00 -1.10 -5.99
C GLY A 72 -8.80 -0.81 -4.73
N GLN A 73 -8.91 0.46 -4.35
CA GLN A 73 -9.66 0.88 -3.16
C GLN A 73 -11.13 0.46 -3.21
N THR A 74 -11.81 0.69 -4.35
CA THR A 74 -13.19 0.27 -4.54
C THR A 74 -13.34 -1.25 -4.44
N THR A 75 -12.39 -2.01 -5.00
CA THR A 75 -12.39 -3.48 -4.91
C THR A 75 -12.24 -3.95 -3.46
N HIS A 76 -11.34 -3.34 -2.68
CA HIS A 76 -11.21 -3.61 -1.24
C HIS A 76 -12.49 -3.27 -0.46
N THR A 77 -13.10 -2.12 -0.71
CA THR A 77 -14.37 -1.75 -0.06
C THR A 77 -15.51 -2.73 -0.38
N ILE A 78 -15.53 -3.30 -1.59
CA ILE A 78 -16.52 -4.33 -1.95
C ILE A 78 -16.25 -5.63 -1.20
N LEU A 79 -14.98 -6.06 -1.10
CA LEU A 79 -14.59 -7.23 -0.30
C LEU A 79 -14.95 -7.05 1.18
N GLU A 80 -14.60 -5.91 1.76
CA GLU A 80 -14.96 -5.54 3.13
C GLU A 80 -16.45 -5.70 3.36
N LYS A 81 -17.30 -5.11 2.51
CA LYS A 81 -18.75 -5.23 2.64
C LYS A 81 -19.26 -6.66 2.48
N LEU A 82 -18.65 -7.47 1.61
CA LEU A 82 -18.98 -8.88 1.48
C LEU A 82 -18.66 -9.62 2.78
N HIS A 83 -17.47 -9.43 3.33
CA HIS A 83 -17.05 -10.07 4.58
C HIS A 83 -17.87 -9.61 5.77
N GLN A 84 -18.17 -8.32 5.89
CA GLN A 84 -18.99 -7.78 6.98
C GLN A 84 -20.41 -8.34 6.98
N LYS A 85 -21.01 -8.44 5.79
CA LYS A 85 -22.40 -8.84 5.66
C LYS A 85 -22.62 -10.35 5.75
N TYR A 86 -21.61 -11.14 5.34
CA TYR A 86 -21.76 -12.59 5.21
C TYR A 86 -20.71 -13.35 6.05
N LYS A 87 -20.68 -13.07 7.38
CA LYS A 87 -19.73 -13.70 8.31
C LYS A 87 -20.04 -15.18 8.60
N ASP A 88 -21.31 -15.58 8.48
CA ASP A 88 -21.80 -16.89 8.90
C ASP A 88 -22.27 -17.77 7.74
N ARG A 89 -22.25 -17.28 6.52
CA ARG A 89 -22.68 -18.00 5.34
C ARG A 89 -22.06 -17.48 4.06
N ILE A 90 -22.02 -18.32 3.06
CA ILE A 90 -21.56 -17.96 1.72
C ILE A 90 -22.61 -17.09 1.03
N PRO A 91 -22.23 -15.94 0.43
CA PRO A 91 -23.15 -15.10 -0.33
C PRO A 91 -23.57 -15.77 -1.65
N THR A 92 -24.80 -15.55 -2.05
CA THR A 92 -25.30 -15.98 -3.36
C THR A 92 -24.79 -15.06 -4.47
N GLU A 93 -24.81 -15.55 -5.71
CA GLU A 93 -24.37 -14.76 -6.87
C GLU A 93 -25.14 -13.44 -7.02
N LYS A 94 -26.46 -13.44 -6.73
CA LYS A 94 -27.27 -12.24 -6.73
C LYS A 94 -26.81 -11.23 -5.65
N GLU A 95 -26.52 -11.71 -4.48
CA GLU A 95 -26.05 -10.85 -3.37
C GLU A 95 -24.68 -10.24 -3.66
N ILE A 96 -23.79 -10.99 -4.30
CA ILE A 96 -22.49 -10.47 -4.78
C ILE A 96 -22.75 -9.35 -5.81
N TYR A 97 -23.63 -9.62 -6.77
CA TYR A 97 -24.03 -8.64 -7.79
C TYR A 97 -24.55 -7.35 -7.16
N ASP A 98 -25.52 -7.45 -6.26
CA ASP A 98 -26.15 -6.31 -5.58
C ASP A 98 -25.14 -5.45 -4.79
N ILE A 99 -24.15 -6.08 -4.14
CA ILE A 99 -23.09 -5.34 -3.43
C ILE A 99 -22.17 -4.62 -4.41
N VAL A 100 -21.76 -5.26 -5.49
CA VAL A 100 -20.93 -4.61 -6.50
C VAL A 100 -21.66 -3.42 -7.10
N GLU A 101 -22.92 -3.59 -7.54
CA GLU A 101 -23.72 -2.52 -8.13
C GLU A 101 -23.92 -1.32 -7.21
N SER A 102 -24.15 -1.58 -5.92
CA SER A 102 -24.38 -0.52 -4.94
C SER A 102 -23.11 0.17 -4.44
N THR A 103 -21.94 -0.46 -4.62
CA THR A 103 -20.69 0.02 -4.03
C THR A 103 -19.68 0.52 -5.06
N PHE A 104 -19.68 -0.08 -6.26
CA PHE A 104 -18.67 0.24 -7.26
C PHE A 104 -18.77 1.70 -7.72
N MET A 105 -17.69 2.44 -7.54
CA MET A 105 -17.57 3.82 -7.96
C MET A 105 -16.12 4.16 -8.27
N LEU A 106 -15.87 4.84 -9.37
CA LEU A 106 -14.59 5.43 -9.73
C LEU A 106 -14.72 6.95 -9.76
N LYS A 107 -13.83 7.66 -9.04
CA LYS A 107 -13.93 9.12 -8.88
C LYS A 107 -13.67 9.90 -10.17
N HIS A 108 -12.86 9.36 -11.07
CA HIS A 108 -12.35 10.07 -12.26
C HIS A 108 -12.83 9.44 -13.57
N VAL A 109 -13.67 8.42 -13.52
CA VAL A 109 -14.24 7.75 -14.70
C VAL A 109 -15.74 7.69 -14.55
N PHE A 110 -16.46 8.22 -15.53
CA PHE A 110 -17.92 8.24 -15.52
C PHE A 110 -18.48 7.09 -16.37
N PRO A 111 -19.68 6.61 -16.04
CA PRO A 111 -20.39 5.65 -16.87
C PRO A 111 -20.57 6.17 -18.30
N SER A 112 -20.55 5.26 -19.27
CA SER A 112 -20.88 5.56 -20.66
C SER A 112 -22.32 6.08 -20.78
N LYS A 113 -22.58 6.93 -21.75
CA LYS A 113 -23.94 7.37 -22.08
C LYS A 113 -24.78 6.25 -22.67
N ASP A 114 -24.14 5.26 -23.26
CA ASP A 114 -24.75 4.05 -23.84
C ASP A 114 -23.96 2.81 -23.36
N PRO A 115 -24.14 2.41 -22.10
CA PRO A 115 -23.36 1.34 -21.49
C PRO A 115 -23.61 -0.04 -22.12
N GLU A 116 -24.78 -0.25 -22.72
CA GLU A 116 -25.15 -1.55 -23.32
C GLU A 116 -24.48 -1.76 -24.68
N ASN A 117 -24.48 -0.74 -25.53
CA ASN A 117 -23.94 -0.87 -26.90
C ASN A 117 -22.48 -0.39 -26.99
N ASN A 118 -22.08 0.55 -26.13
CA ASN A 118 -20.74 1.13 -26.14
C ASN A 118 -20.14 1.26 -24.70
N PRO A 119 -19.81 0.13 -24.07
CA PRO A 119 -19.27 0.14 -22.71
C PRO A 119 -17.90 0.84 -22.65
N GLY A 120 -17.80 1.82 -21.76
CA GLY A 120 -16.58 2.56 -21.49
C GLY A 120 -15.62 1.84 -20.53
N SER A 121 -14.60 2.56 -20.07
CA SER A 121 -13.65 2.04 -19.07
C SER A 121 -14.31 1.78 -17.72
N TYR A 122 -15.35 2.54 -17.38
CA TYR A 122 -16.12 2.34 -16.16
C TYR A 122 -16.83 0.97 -16.15
N GLU A 123 -17.58 0.65 -17.21
CA GLU A 123 -18.32 -0.60 -17.32
C GLU A 123 -17.38 -1.80 -17.39
N ARG A 124 -16.28 -1.69 -18.16
CA ARG A 124 -15.27 -2.75 -18.19
C ARG A 124 -14.65 -3.02 -16.84
N ALA A 125 -14.33 -1.97 -16.08
CA ALA A 125 -13.77 -2.09 -14.73
C ALA A 125 -14.80 -2.71 -13.77
N LYS A 126 -16.08 -2.28 -13.82
CA LYS A 126 -17.15 -2.83 -13.00
C LYS A 126 -17.39 -4.31 -13.29
N ASN A 127 -17.47 -4.68 -14.57
CA ASN A 127 -17.62 -6.08 -14.99
C ASN A 127 -16.44 -6.96 -14.54
N LEU A 128 -15.22 -6.40 -14.56
CA LEU A 128 -14.05 -7.09 -14.03
C LEU A 128 -14.19 -7.35 -12.52
N VAL A 129 -14.69 -6.39 -11.75
CA VAL A 129 -14.92 -6.57 -10.31
C VAL A 129 -15.99 -7.63 -10.05
N HIS A 130 -17.09 -7.64 -10.82
CA HIS A 130 -18.10 -8.71 -10.74
C HIS A 130 -17.48 -10.09 -10.91
N LYS A 131 -16.67 -10.24 -11.96
CA LYS A 131 -15.95 -11.50 -12.22
C LYS A 131 -15.03 -11.89 -11.05
N ILE A 132 -14.19 -10.96 -10.60
CA ILE A 132 -13.25 -11.18 -9.50
C ILE A 132 -13.99 -11.62 -8.23
N MET A 133 -15.06 -10.93 -7.84
CA MET A 133 -15.81 -11.24 -6.62
C MET A 133 -16.50 -12.61 -6.71
N LYS A 134 -17.09 -12.91 -7.85
CA LYS A 134 -17.72 -14.23 -8.09
C LYS A 134 -16.69 -15.36 -7.97
N GLU A 135 -15.56 -15.22 -8.66
CA GLU A 135 -14.49 -16.22 -8.62
C GLU A 135 -13.89 -16.35 -7.22
N TYR A 136 -13.68 -15.23 -6.51
CA TYR A 136 -13.20 -15.22 -5.14
C TYR A 136 -14.11 -16.01 -4.21
N VAL A 137 -15.41 -15.72 -4.21
CA VAL A 137 -16.38 -16.43 -3.37
C VAL A 137 -16.46 -17.92 -3.72
N GLN A 138 -16.36 -18.28 -4.99
CA GLN A 138 -16.36 -19.68 -5.42
C GLN A 138 -15.11 -20.43 -4.97
N MET A 139 -13.94 -19.84 -5.08
CA MET A 139 -12.66 -20.48 -4.74
C MET A 139 -12.37 -20.51 -3.24
N TYR A 140 -12.83 -19.51 -2.50
CA TYR A 140 -12.54 -19.31 -1.08
C TYR A 140 -13.81 -19.23 -0.24
N SER A 141 -14.83 -19.99 -0.61
CA SER A 141 -16.13 -20.01 0.08
C SER A 141 -16.05 -20.35 1.56
N GLU A 142 -15.09 -21.20 1.94
CA GLU A 142 -14.86 -21.60 3.33
C GLU A 142 -14.42 -20.45 4.22
N ASP A 143 -13.80 -19.40 3.67
CA ASP A 143 -13.34 -18.24 4.44
C ASP A 143 -14.50 -17.49 5.07
N PHE A 144 -15.67 -17.45 4.40
CA PHE A 144 -16.84 -16.74 4.91
C PHE A 144 -17.36 -17.25 6.25
N CYS A 145 -17.12 -18.52 6.58
CA CYS A 145 -17.46 -19.09 7.89
C CYS A 145 -16.30 -18.95 8.91
N ARG A 146 -15.14 -18.47 8.46
CA ARG A 146 -13.92 -18.34 9.28
C ARG A 146 -13.57 -16.89 9.59
N ILE A 147 -14.28 -15.91 9.05
CA ILE A 147 -13.94 -14.50 9.21
C ILE A 147 -13.97 -14.12 10.68
N ARG A 148 -12.83 -13.70 11.20
CA ARG A 148 -12.72 -13.15 12.54
C ARG A 148 -12.86 -11.64 12.55
N GLN A 149 -12.10 -10.99 11.69
CA GLN A 149 -12.10 -9.55 11.57
C GLN A 149 -11.67 -9.12 10.17
N ASP A 150 -12.43 -8.23 9.58
CA ASP A 150 -12.16 -7.55 8.32
C ASP A 150 -11.74 -6.11 8.61
N GLU A 151 -10.82 -5.56 7.82
CA GLU A 151 -10.26 -4.21 7.98
C GLU A 151 -9.87 -3.91 9.45
N ALA A 152 -9.11 -4.86 10.05
CA ALA A 152 -8.67 -4.74 11.43
C ALA A 152 -7.65 -3.62 11.60
N SER A 153 -8.09 -2.47 12.06
CA SER A 153 -7.21 -1.35 12.34
C SER A 153 -6.26 -1.63 13.48
N PHE A 154 -5.02 -1.17 13.35
CA PHE A 154 -4.01 -1.30 14.39
C PHE A 154 -3.13 -0.05 14.49
N GLU A 155 -2.57 0.11 15.68
CA GLU A 155 -1.50 1.05 16.00
C GLU A 155 -0.35 0.26 16.63
N LEU A 156 0.75 0.11 15.89
CA LEU A 156 1.91 -0.68 16.30
C LEU A 156 3.09 0.24 16.60
N LEU A 157 3.59 0.19 17.82
CA LEU A 157 4.81 0.88 18.17
C LEU A 157 6.04 0.07 17.72
N VAL A 158 6.84 0.67 16.85
CA VAL A 158 8.12 0.12 16.38
C VAL A 158 9.22 1.11 16.77
N ASP A 159 10.00 0.76 17.78
CA ASP A 159 10.89 1.67 18.51
C ASP A 159 10.08 2.91 19.02
N GLU A 160 10.42 4.11 18.60
CA GLU A 160 9.75 5.37 19.00
C GLU A 160 8.73 5.83 17.94
N THR A 161 8.40 4.96 16.98
CA THR A 161 7.50 5.32 15.85
C THR A 161 6.21 4.54 15.91
N LEU A 162 5.10 5.27 15.87
CA LEU A 162 3.76 4.70 15.77
C LEU A 162 3.41 4.42 14.31
N ILE A 163 3.27 3.14 13.96
CA ILE A 163 2.83 2.71 12.63
C ILE A 163 1.35 2.36 12.68
N THR A 164 0.57 3.09 11.91
CA THR A 164 -0.86 2.84 11.78
C THR A 164 -1.17 2.06 10.51
N GLY A 165 -2.19 1.24 10.54
CA GLY A 165 -2.62 0.47 9.38
C GLY A 165 -3.92 -0.28 9.61
N SER A 166 -4.33 -1.03 8.60
CA SER A 166 -5.44 -1.94 8.65
C SER A 166 -5.06 -3.27 8.01
N ILE A 167 -5.41 -4.38 8.64
CA ILE A 167 -5.27 -5.72 8.10
C ILE A 167 -6.52 -6.02 7.28
N ASP A 168 -6.38 -6.28 6.00
CA ASP A 168 -7.52 -6.46 5.10
C ASP A 168 -8.45 -7.59 5.57
N LEU A 169 -7.88 -8.74 5.95
CA LEU A 169 -8.64 -9.88 6.46
C LEU A 169 -7.83 -10.72 7.45
N LEU A 170 -8.42 -10.96 8.61
CA LEU A 170 -7.91 -11.86 9.64
C LEU A 170 -8.88 -13.04 9.77
N LEU A 171 -8.44 -14.24 9.39
CA LEU A 171 -9.22 -15.45 9.47
C LEU A 171 -8.86 -16.24 10.73
N LYS A 172 -9.88 -16.82 11.35
CA LYS A 172 -9.73 -17.74 12.46
C LYS A 172 -9.60 -19.19 11.95
N GLU A 173 -8.74 -20.00 12.54
CA GLU A 173 -8.82 -21.44 12.33
C GLU A 173 -10.12 -22.03 12.89
N ASP A 174 -10.57 -23.11 12.30
CA ASP A 174 -11.79 -23.82 12.67
C ASP A 174 -11.75 -24.23 14.16
N GLU A 175 -12.74 -23.78 14.92
CA GLU A 175 -12.87 -24.04 16.36
C GLU A 175 -12.89 -25.53 16.71
N SER A 176 -13.24 -26.40 15.73
CA SER A 176 -13.24 -27.86 15.91
C SER A 176 -11.86 -28.44 16.17
N LYS A 177 -10.78 -27.71 15.86
CA LYS A 177 -9.39 -28.17 16.00
C LYS A 177 -8.68 -27.71 17.26
N ASN A 178 -9.35 -27.00 18.16
CA ASN A 178 -8.81 -26.50 19.46
C ASN A 178 -7.54 -25.65 19.36
N ILE A 179 -7.28 -25.02 18.22
CA ILE A 179 -6.09 -24.21 17.98
C ILE A 179 -6.54 -22.78 17.69
N SER A 180 -6.17 -21.84 18.54
CA SER A 180 -6.46 -20.42 18.35
C SER A 180 -5.42 -19.77 17.44
N GLU A 181 -5.24 -20.30 16.24
CA GLU A 181 -4.31 -19.76 15.26
C GLU A 181 -5.08 -18.95 14.22
N ALA A 182 -4.49 -17.85 13.79
CA ALA A 182 -5.07 -16.93 12.82
C ALA A 182 -4.26 -16.92 11.52
N GLU A 183 -4.92 -16.56 10.43
CA GLU A 183 -4.31 -16.31 9.13
C GLU A 183 -4.49 -14.84 8.75
N VAL A 184 -3.42 -14.19 8.33
CA VAL A 184 -3.44 -12.81 7.82
C VAL A 184 -3.47 -12.84 6.31
N ILE A 185 -4.42 -12.14 5.69
CA ILE A 185 -4.52 -12.02 4.25
C ILE A 185 -4.49 -10.54 3.86
N ASP A 186 -3.59 -10.22 2.94
CA ASP A 186 -3.46 -8.91 2.33
C ASP A 186 -3.88 -9.01 0.85
N PHE A 187 -4.91 -8.27 0.46
CA PHE A 187 -5.43 -8.29 -0.89
C PHE A 187 -4.69 -7.32 -1.81
N LYS A 188 -4.41 -7.75 -3.03
CA LYS A 188 -3.78 -6.93 -4.06
C LYS A 188 -4.54 -6.99 -5.38
N SER A 189 -4.89 -5.84 -5.93
CA SER A 189 -5.62 -5.70 -7.21
C SER A 189 -4.71 -5.93 -8.42
N MET A 190 -3.92 -7.01 -8.41
CA MET A 190 -2.96 -7.36 -9.45
C MET A 190 -2.98 -8.86 -9.74
N GLU A 191 -2.18 -9.29 -10.69
CA GLU A 191 -1.95 -10.71 -11.01
C GLU A 191 -0.59 -11.15 -10.52
N VAL A 192 -0.50 -12.41 -10.09
CA VAL A 192 0.78 -13.10 -9.95
C VAL A 192 1.15 -13.67 -11.31
N PRO A 193 2.34 -13.40 -11.86
CA PRO A 193 2.81 -14.06 -13.06
C PRO A 193 2.90 -15.57 -12.84
N ASP A 194 2.80 -16.34 -13.93
CA ASP A 194 2.89 -17.81 -13.84
C ASP A 194 4.24 -18.27 -13.29
N ASN A 195 5.31 -17.56 -13.61
CA ASN A 195 6.60 -17.74 -12.97
C ASN A 195 6.69 -16.84 -11.72
N ILE A 196 6.46 -17.44 -10.56
CA ILE A 196 6.48 -16.74 -9.28
C ILE A 196 7.84 -16.10 -8.95
N LYS A 197 8.92 -16.57 -9.55
CA LYS A 197 10.27 -16.01 -9.37
C LYS A 197 10.43 -14.63 -10.01
N GLU A 198 9.59 -14.29 -10.99
CA GLU A 198 9.59 -12.98 -11.65
C GLU A 198 8.76 -11.94 -10.89
N PHE A 199 8.10 -12.38 -9.83
CA PHE A 199 7.24 -11.50 -9.05
C PHE A 199 8.01 -10.86 -7.91
N ASP A 200 7.95 -9.55 -7.85
CA ASP A 200 8.58 -8.80 -6.77
C ASP A 200 7.76 -8.88 -5.46
N TRP A 201 8.01 -9.92 -4.71
CA TRP A 201 7.37 -10.20 -3.42
C TRP A 201 7.73 -9.24 -2.30
N ARG A 202 8.77 -8.48 -2.50
CA ARG A 202 9.50 -7.77 -1.47
C ARG A 202 8.61 -6.90 -0.60
N GLU A 203 7.93 -5.99 -1.20
CA GLU A 203 7.09 -5.06 -0.47
C GLU A 203 5.85 -5.73 0.13
N MET A 204 5.29 -6.72 -0.57
CA MET A 204 4.09 -7.42 -0.14
C MET A 204 4.36 -8.35 1.03
N ALA A 205 5.47 -9.10 1.00
CA ALA A 205 5.88 -9.93 2.12
C ALA A 205 6.10 -9.09 3.37
N LEU A 206 6.79 -7.95 3.24
CA LEU A 206 7.03 -7.01 4.33
C LEU A 206 5.73 -6.52 4.98
N GLN A 207 4.72 -6.23 4.16
CA GLN A 207 3.40 -5.79 4.64
C GLN A 207 2.70 -6.88 5.46
N VAL A 208 2.64 -8.11 4.94
CA VAL A 208 2.02 -9.25 5.62
C VAL A 208 2.75 -9.57 6.94
N GLN A 209 4.08 -9.49 6.96
CA GLN A 209 4.89 -9.70 8.17
C GLN A 209 4.63 -8.61 9.23
N LEU A 210 4.52 -7.35 8.81
CA LEU A 210 4.12 -6.26 9.70
C LEU A 210 2.71 -6.48 10.27
N TYR A 211 1.76 -6.87 9.43
CA TYR A 211 0.39 -7.17 9.83
C TYR A 211 0.34 -8.35 10.82
N SER A 212 1.14 -9.38 10.58
CA SER A 212 1.26 -10.53 11.51
C SER A 212 1.82 -10.10 12.87
N ARG A 213 2.78 -9.19 12.89
CA ARG A 213 3.28 -8.58 14.14
C ARG A 213 2.19 -7.79 14.86
N ALA A 214 1.45 -6.96 14.11
CA ALA A 214 0.36 -6.15 14.66
C ALA A 214 -0.77 -7.04 15.19
N ALA A 215 -1.17 -8.08 14.47
CA ALA A 215 -2.17 -9.04 14.92
C ALA A 215 -1.77 -9.69 16.26
N LYS A 216 -0.51 -10.10 16.40
CA LYS A 216 0.02 -10.71 17.63
C LYS A 216 0.06 -9.72 18.78
N GLN A 217 0.57 -8.51 18.59
CA GLN A 217 0.82 -7.56 19.68
C GLN A 217 -0.39 -6.71 20.06
N VAL A 218 -1.19 -6.31 19.09
CA VAL A 218 -2.28 -5.35 19.29
C VAL A 218 -3.62 -6.07 19.40
N ILE A 219 -3.86 -7.06 18.54
CA ILE A 219 -5.15 -7.77 18.48
C ILE A 219 -5.13 -9.00 19.41
N GLY A 220 -3.93 -9.52 19.75
CA GLY A 220 -3.77 -10.68 20.62
C GLY A 220 -3.96 -12.02 19.92
N GLU A 221 -3.82 -12.05 18.58
CA GLU A 221 -3.99 -13.26 17.76
C GLU A 221 -2.63 -13.89 17.45
N ASN A 222 -2.56 -15.22 17.54
CA ASN A 222 -1.39 -15.97 17.13
C ASN A 222 -1.47 -16.31 15.64
N VAL A 223 -0.73 -15.55 14.81
CA VAL A 223 -0.71 -15.75 13.36
C VAL A 223 0.25 -16.86 12.99
N LYS A 224 -0.27 -17.88 12.33
CA LYS A 224 0.52 -19.04 11.86
C LYS A 224 0.90 -18.91 10.39
N THR A 225 0.03 -18.35 9.58
CA THR A 225 0.22 -18.19 8.15
C THR A 225 -0.17 -16.79 7.70
N GLY A 226 0.61 -16.27 6.77
CA GLY A 226 0.31 -15.03 6.10
C GLY A 226 0.20 -15.24 4.60
N TYR A 227 -0.67 -14.49 3.94
CA TYR A 227 -0.89 -14.60 2.50
C TYR A 227 -0.97 -13.23 1.83
N VAL A 228 -0.38 -13.14 0.66
CA VAL A 228 -0.77 -12.14 -0.33
C VAL A 228 -1.81 -12.78 -1.26
N HIS A 229 -2.99 -12.21 -1.33
CA HIS A 229 -4.05 -12.66 -2.23
C HIS A 229 -4.18 -11.71 -3.41
N THR A 230 -3.85 -12.18 -4.60
CA THR A 230 -3.98 -11.39 -5.82
C THR A 230 -5.35 -11.58 -6.45
N LEU A 231 -6.13 -10.51 -6.52
CA LEU A 231 -7.55 -10.56 -6.89
C LEU A 231 -7.80 -10.83 -8.37
N LYS A 232 -6.91 -10.41 -9.28
CA LYS A 232 -7.17 -10.59 -10.71
C LYS A 232 -7.13 -12.04 -11.18
N ASN A 233 -6.32 -12.87 -10.56
CA ASN A 233 -6.25 -14.30 -10.84
C ASN A 233 -6.54 -15.17 -9.61
N ASN A 234 -7.05 -14.57 -8.53
CA ASN A 234 -7.48 -15.22 -7.28
C ASN A 234 -6.46 -16.24 -6.75
N LYS A 235 -5.18 -15.87 -6.73
CA LYS A 235 -4.11 -16.70 -6.18
C LYS A 235 -3.71 -16.23 -4.79
N ARG A 236 -3.60 -17.15 -3.84
CA ARG A 236 -2.97 -16.93 -2.53
C ARG A 236 -1.54 -17.41 -2.56
N VAL A 237 -0.65 -16.52 -2.17
CA VAL A 237 0.77 -16.82 -2.08
C VAL A 237 1.19 -16.72 -0.64
N PRO A 238 1.73 -17.82 -0.07
CA PRO A 238 2.13 -17.84 1.33
C PRO A 238 3.34 -16.94 1.55
N VAL A 239 3.31 -16.22 2.68
CA VAL A 239 4.40 -15.41 3.20
C VAL A 239 4.86 -16.00 4.52
N PRO A 240 6.15 -16.22 4.77
CA PRO A 240 6.63 -16.70 6.04
C PRO A 240 6.40 -15.64 7.13
N VAL A 241 5.76 -16.06 8.20
CA VAL A 241 5.42 -15.23 9.37
C VAL A 241 5.98 -15.82 10.66
N ASP A 242 7.01 -16.66 10.54
CA ASP A 242 7.80 -17.10 11.68
C ASP A 242 8.51 -15.91 12.36
N GLU A 243 8.91 -16.10 13.61
CA GLU A 243 9.49 -15.03 14.42
C GLU A 243 10.74 -14.40 13.75
N SER A 244 11.56 -15.21 13.08
CA SER A 244 12.77 -14.73 12.39
C SER A 244 12.39 -13.82 11.21
N SER A 245 11.43 -14.24 10.41
CA SER A 245 10.94 -13.48 9.25
C SER A 245 10.30 -12.16 9.70
N ILE A 246 9.51 -12.19 10.77
CA ILE A 246 8.88 -10.99 11.34
C ILE A 246 9.95 -10.05 11.91
N CYS A 247 10.94 -10.55 12.67
CA CYS A 247 12.01 -9.72 13.19
C CYS A 247 12.79 -9.02 12.08
N ASN A 248 13.14 -9.74 11.01
CA ASN A 248 13.80 -9.14 9.85
C ASN A 248 12.95 -8.03 9.20
N ALA A 249 11.64 -8.25 9.08
CA ALA A 249 10.73 -7.23 8.55
C ALA A 249 10.71 -5.97 9.42
N ILE A 250 10.64 -6.14 10.73
CA ILE A 250 10.68 -5.04 11.70
C ILE A 250 12.01 -4.29 11.61
N ASP A 251 13.14 -4.98 11.48
CA ASP A 251 14.45 -4.33 11.36
C ASP A 251 14.57 -3.46 10.10
N ILE A 252 13.94 -3.88 9.00
CA ILE A 252 13.87 -3.08 7.77
C ILE A 252 13.03 -1.84 7.97
N ILE A 253 11.88 -1.99 8.63
CA ILE A 253 10.99 -0.87 8.95
C ILE A 253 11.73 0.13 9.85
N LYS A 254 12.40 -0.34 10.91
CA LYS A 254 13.22 0.48 11.79
C LYS A 254 14.32 1.24 11.04
N TRP A 255 14.99 0.55 10.13
CA TRP A 255 16.00 1.19 9.29
C TRP A 255 15.41 2.31 8.43
N ALA A 256 14.24 2.11 7.80
CA ALA A 256 13.56 3.12 7.02
C ALA A 256 13.11 4.31 7.89
N VAL A 257 12.49 4.03 9.03
CA VAL A 257 12.06 5.03 10.00
C VAL A 257 13.24 5.87 10.49
N LYS A 258 14.35 5.24 10.88
CA LYS A 258 15.57 5.93 11.29
C LYS A 258 16.10 6.88 10.20
N GLY A 259 16.04 6.46 8.93
CA GLY A 259 16.42 7.31 7.83
C GLY A 259 15.47 8.49 7.61
N ILE A 260 14.16 8.29 7.82
CA ILE A 260 13.15 9.35 7.75
C ILE A 260 13.36 10.38 8.85
N LEU A 261 13.54 9.92 10.10
CA LEU A 261 13.81 10.79 11.26
C LEU A 261 15.11 11.58 11.13
N ALA A 262 16.13 10.96 10.53
CA ALA A 262 17.41 11.63 10.25
C ALA A 262 17.36 12.58 9.03
N GLU A 263 16.19 12.76 8.42
CA GLU A 263 16.01 13.54 7.18
C GLU A 263 16.95 13.10 6.04
N ASP A 264 17.33 11.82 6.02
CA ASP A 264 18.24 11.26 5.03
C ASP A 264 17.45 10.78 3.81
N PHE A 265 17.39 11.60 2.75
CA PHE A 265 16.58 11.34 1.56
C PHE A 265 17.42 11.26 0.28
N PRO A 266 18.39 10.36 0.19
CA PRO A 266 19.20 10.21 -1.00
C PRO A 266 18.37 9.72 -2.19
N MET A 267 18.77 10.16 -3.38
CA MET A 267 18.23 9.61 -4.61
C MET A 267 18.72 8.18 -4.82
N ARG A 268 17.78 7.31 -5.19
CA ARG A 268 18.09 5.93 -5.55
C ARG A 268 17.72 5.67 -6.99
N ALA A 269 18.68 5.94 -7.87
CA ALA A 269 18.51 5.67 -9.27
C ALA A 269 18.54 4.15 -9.51
N CYS A 270 17.43 3.61 -10.03
CA CYS A 270 17.28 2.22 -10.42
C CYS A 270 16.49 2.15 -11.73
N LYS A 271 17.01 1.47 -12.74
CA LYS A 271 16.34 1.37 -14.04
C LYS A 271 14.88 0.93 -13.93
N THR A 272 14.62 -0.07 -13.11
CA THR A 272 13.28 -0.65 -12.95
C THR A 272 12.33 0.33 -12.29
N ASN A 273 12.73 0.92 -11.17
CA ASN A 273 11.87 1.83 -10.40
C ASN A 273 11.77 3.20 -11.07
N CYS A 274 12.87 3.76 -11.58
CA CYS A 274 12.87 5.07 -12.24
C CYS A 274 12.11 5.08 -13.56
N LYS A 275 12.04 3.95 -14.27
CA LYS A 275 11.25 3.84 -15.51
C LYS A 275 9.76 4.08 -15.25
N LYS A 276 9.27 3.64 -14.10
CA LYS A 276 7.86 3.73 -13.67
C LYS A 276 7.61 4.91 -12.72
N CYS A 277 8.64 5.70 -12.37
CA CYS A 277 8.52 6.75 -11.37
C CYS A 277 7.88 8.02 -11.97
N ASP A 278 6.81 8.48 -11.34
CA ASP A 278 6.09 9.70 -11.73
C ASP A 278 6.92 10.98 -11.53
N TYR A 279 7.92 10.92 -10.65
CA TYR A 279 8.79 12.06 -10.30
C TYR A 279 10.07 12.12 -11.11
N LYS A 280 10.20 11.29 -12.14
CA LYS A 280 11.42 11.18 -12.97
C LYS A 280 11.90 12.53 -13.52
N ALA A 281 10.97 13.41 -13.91
CA ALA A 281 11.31 14.72 -14.44
C ALA A 281 11.95 15.64 -13.37
N LEU A 282 11.43 15.62 -12.14
CA LEU A 282 11.95 16.40 -11.02
C LEU A 282 13.33 15.86 -10.58
N CYS A 283 13.52 14.57 -10.63
CA CYS A 283 14.74 13.90 -10.20
C CYS A 283 15.94 14.15 -11.16
N ARG A 284 15.72 14.50 -12.43
CA ARG A 284 16.79 14.69 -13.43
C ARG A 284 17.77 15.82 -13.12
N GLN A 285 17.35 16.81 -12.36
CA GLN A 285 18.16 18.02 -12.11
C GLN A 285 19.15 17.87 -10.94
N GLU A 286 18.97 16.87 -10.07
CA GLU A 286 19.71 16.75 -8.80
C GLU A 286 20.53 15.44 -8.68
N ARG A 287 20.69 14.67 -9.75
CA ARG A 287 21.23 13.31 -9.72
C ARG A 287 22.65 13.12 -9.20
N GLU A 288 23.45 14.18 -9.15
CA GLU A 288 24.87 14.04 -8.82
C GLU A 288 25.20 14.11 -7.32
N GLN A 289 24.25 14.45 -6.46
CA GLN A 289 24.60 14.90 -5.10
C GLN A 289 24.51 13.88 -4.00
N PHE A 290 23.82 12.73 -4.16
CA PHE A 290 23.50 11.89 -2.99
C PHE A 290 23.77 10.41 -3.20
N LYS A 291 24.87 9.90 -2.66
CA LYS A 291 25.12 8.46 -2.48
C LYS A 291 24.94 8.08 -1.00
N ARG A 292 24.04 7.17 -0.73
CA ARG A 292 23.86 6.62 0.62
C ARG A 292 25.03 5.72 1.00
N LYS A 293 25.48 5.80 2.24
CA LYS A 293 26.68 5.08 2.72
C LYS A 293 26.37 3.73 3.35
N ASP A 294 25.19 3.55 3.91
CA ASP A 294 24.77 2.35 4.60
C ASP A 294 23.88 1.47 3.73
N LYS A 295 23.99 0.16 3.93
CA LYS A 295 23.17 -0.82 3.21
C LYS A 295 21.93 -1.17 4.03
N PRO A 296 20.77 -1.40 3.37
CA PRO A 296 19.60 -1.90 4.08
C PRO A 296 19.85 -3.32 4.60
N PRO A 297 19.13 -3.73 5.66
CA PRO A 297 19.19 -5.10 6.15
C PRO A 297 18.72 -6.09 5.07
N VAL A 298 19.29 -7.29 5.12
CA VAL A 298 18.95 -8.37 4.18
C VAL A 298 17.72 -9.11 4.67
N ILE A 299 16.77 -9.33 3.78
CA ILE A 299 15.60 -10.18 4.00
C ILE A 299 15.73 -11.46 3.19
N TYR A 300 15.08 -12.51 3.62
CA TYR A 300 14.97 -13.75 2.86
C TYR A 300 13.54 -13.94 2.37
N THR A 301 13.41 -14.36 1.12
CA THR A 301 12.10 -14.71 0.54
C THR A 301 11.57 -16.01 1.16
N PRO A 302 10.27 -16.32 0.97
CA PRO A 302 9.69 -17.61 1.36
C PRO A 302 10.40 -18.82 0.77
N THR A 303 11.09 -18.65 -0.37
CA THR A 303 11.88 -19.72 -1.03
C THR A 303 13.30 -19.83 -0.46
N GLY A 304 13.66 -19.03 0.55
CA GLY A 304 15.00 -19.00 1.13
C GLY A 304 16.04 -18.25 0.30
N GLU A 305 15.64 -17.61 -0.79
CA GLU A 305 16.52 -16.76 -1.59
C GLU A 305 16.76 -15.43 -0.85
N LYS A 306 18.01 -14.96 -0.91
CA LYS A 306 18.38 -13.69 -0.32
C LYS A 306 17.58 -12.57 -0.95
N TYR A 307 16.85 -11.84 -0.08
CA TYR A 307 16.06 -10.72 -0.48
C TYR A 307 16.77 -9.44 -0.11
N VAL A 308 17.12 -8.67 -1.08
CA VAL A 308 17.62 -7.33 -0.87
C VAL A 308 16.51 -6.37 -1.25
N ALA A 309 16.12 -5.51 -0.32
CA ALA A 309 15.10 -4.49 -0.56
C ALA A 309 15.41 -3.74 -1.88
N ALA A 310 14.39 -3.08 -2.47
CA ALA A 310 14.41 -2.45 -3.80
C ALA A 310 15.60 -1.49 -4.12
N PHE A 311 16.59 -1.49 -3.31
CA PHE A 311 17.84 -0.74 -3.44
C PHE A 311 19.06 -1.62 -3.52
N ASP A 312 18.92 -2.70 -4.17
CA ASP A 312 20.00 -3.62 -4.41
C ASP A 312 21.13 -2.97 -5.23
N GLU A 313 22.33 -3.49 -5.01
CA GLU A 313 23.54 -3.12 -5.76
C GLU A 313 23.39 -3.36 -7.28
N GLU A 314 22.39 -4.17 -7.69
CA GLU A 314 22.06 -4.41 -9.09
C GLU A 314 21.25 -3.29 -9.78
N CYS A 315 20.84 -2.27 -9.05
CA CYS A 315 20.30 -1.08 -9.67
C CYS A 315 21.47 -0.34 -10.34
N GLU A 316 21.66 -0.59 -11.64
CA GLU A 316 22.63 0.14 -12.44
C GLU A 316 22.36 1.65 -12.36
N GLU A 317 23.39 2.43 -12.13
CA GLU A 317 23.37 3.88 -12.22
C GLU A 317 22.89 4.27 -13.63
N PHE A 318 21.97 5.22 -13.69
CA PHE A 318 21.50 5.83 -14.94
C PHE A 318 22.53 6.79 -15.48
#